data_e13da925080a1d411907c03f9be891b8
#
_entry.id   e13da925080a1d411907c03f9be891b8
#
_cell.length_a   1.000
_cell.length_b   1.000
_cell.length_c   1.000
_cell.angle_alpha   90.00
_cell.angle_beta   90.00
_cell.angle_gamma   90.00
#
_symmetry.space_group_name_H-M   'P 1'
#
loop_
_entity.id
_entity.type
_entity.pdbx_description
1 polymer ?
#
loop_
_entity_poly.entity_id
_entity_poly.type
_entity_poly.pdbx_seq_one_letter_code
_entity_poly.pdbx_strand_id
1 'polypeptide(L)'
;MAPELAPLITLLATVVLIVLLRPLAVRAGLVDVPNARKSHRAPTPLVGGLAMFGGLVLGFFLCKDGPVALSHREVYSFFGAALLLVAVGAIDDYLELSPAVRFIAQVIAALLMIFGAGVVLNDLGSMTPSGELLQLGFLAVPFTVFATLGIINALNMCDGLDGLSGSLTLTSLSGLIMVAAIWGVPADTALLPILGTAIVGFLAFNLRLLGRERASVFMGDAGSMFLGFALTWYAISLSQGESRALRPSAALWFLMIPIFDAVAMMLRRILKGRSPFEADREHLHHVFLLAGFSVNDTVAVMTGFASCGVFVGLASIYFNIPELVVAGAFLLTGIGYFWMITHAWRVMRFLRTSISRRQSAGDRRKAVSSDFSGPERRSGRDRRTQVAPVADGRQASGSPVETLTQGTATRPD
;
A
#
# COMPACT_ATOMS: atom_id res chain seq x y z
N MET A 1 -4.55 26.52 -21.05
CA MET A 1 -3.11 26.36 -20.72
C MET A 1 -2.57 25.18 -21.50
N ALA A 2 -1.27 25.15 -21.84
CA ALA A 2 -0.67 24.04 -22.54
C ALA A 2 -0.89 22.71 -21.80
N PRO A 3 -1.36 21.64 -22.46
CA PRO A 3 -1.70 20.36 -21.81
C PRO A 3 -0.49 19.68 -21.17
N GLU A 4 0.70 19.96 -21.67
CA GLU A 4 1.97 19.46 -21.13
C GLU A 4 2.26 19.95 -19.70
N LEU A 5 1.61 21.05 -19.27
CA LEU A 5 1.72 21.59 -17.92
C LEU A 5 0.80 20.89 -16.90
N ALA A 6 -0.18 20.10 -17.37
CA ALA A 6 -1.15 19.47 -16.48
C ALA A 6 -0.50 18.61 -15.38
N PRO A 7 0.51 17.75 -15.66
CA PRO A 7 1.20 17.00 -14.62
C PRO A 7 1.88 17.89 -13.58
N LEU A 8 2.55 18.96 -14.01
CA LEU A 8 3.22 19.90 -13.11
C LEU A 8 2.22 20.67 -12.25
N ILE A 9 1.12 21.15 -12.86
CA ILE A 9 0.05 21.86 -12.12
C ILE A 9 -0.57 20.91 -11.08
N THR A 10 -0.84 19.66 -11.46
CA THR A 10 -1.39 18.65 -10.53
C THR A 10 -0.44 18.40 -9.36
N LEU A 11 0.86 18.22 -9.63
CA LEU A 11 1.87 18.04 -8.59
C LEU A 11 1.85 19.21 -7.60
N LEU A 12 1.97 20.42 -8.11
CA LEU A 12 2.00 21.65 -7.29
C LEU A 12 0.67 21.85 -6.54
N ALA A 13 -0.45 21.65 -7.21
CA ALA A 13 -1.76 21.77 -6.59
C ALA A 13 -1.95 20.76 -5.45
N THR A 14 -1.55 19.50 -5.65
CA THR A 14 -1.61 18.46 -4.61
C THR A 14 -0.75 18.86 -3.40
N VAL A 15 0.49 19.30 -3.62
CA VAL A 15 1.38 19.77 -2.56
C VAL A 15 0.78 20.96 -1.80
N VAL A 16 0.28 21.96 -2.52
CA VAL A 16 -0.35 23.16 -1.93
C VAL A 16 -1.61 22.76 -1.15
N LEU A 17 -2.47 21.91 -1.71
CA LEU A 17 -3.67 21.44 -1.04
C LEU A 17 -3.33 20.67 0.26
N ILE A 18 -2.30 19.81 0.25
CA ILE A 18 -1.87 19.13 1.48
C ILE A 18 -1.45 20.15 2.54
N VAL A 19 -0.63 21.16 2.18
CA VAL A 19 -0.15 22.17 3.11
C VAL A 19 -1.31 22.99 3.69
N LEU A 20 -2.32 23.33 2.87
CA LEU A 20 -3.47 24.13 3.28
C LEU A 20 -4.50 23.30 4.08
N LEU A 21 -4.78 22.07 3.64
CA LEU A 21 -5.79 21.23 4.29
C LEU A 21 -5.31 20.63 5.61
N ARG A 22 -4.01 20.39 5.77
CA ARG A 22 -3.44 19.80 6.99
C ARG A 22 -3.83 20.53 8.29
N PRO A 23 -3.63 21.85 8.43
CA PRO A 23 -4.05 22.56 9.64
C PRO A 23 -5.57 22.63 9.81
N LEU A 24 -6.33 22.65 8.72
CA LEU A 24 -7.79 22.62 8.74
C LEU A 24 -8.30 21.28 9.25
N ALA A 25 -7.73 20.17 8.77
CA ALA A 25 -8.08 18.81 9.22
C ALA A 25 -7.81 18.61 10.70
N VAL A 26 -6.68 19.11 11.21
CA VAL A 26 -6.38 19.06 12.66
C VAL A 26 -7.42 19.83 13.46
N ARG A 27 -7.84 21.02 13.00
CA ARG A 27 -8.88 21.82 13.67
C ARG A 27 -10.26 21.18 13.60
N ALA A 28 -10.59 20.56 12.47
CA ALA A 28 -11.86 19.88 12.25
C ALA A 28 -11.95 18.49 12.90
N GLY A 29 -10.82 17.94 13.39
CA GLY A 29 -10.79 16.59 13.94
C GLY A 29 -10.72 15.47 12.88
N LEU A 30 -10.46 15.80 11.60
CA LEU A 30 -10.24 14.82 10.52
C LEU A 30 -8.80 14.28 10.60
N VAL A 31 -8.56 13.52 11.66
CA VAL A 31 -7.24 12.95 11.99
C VAL A 31 -7.37 11.50 12.41
N ASP A 32 -6.43 10.68 12.00
CA ASP A 32 -6.30 9.32 12.52
C ASP A 32 -5.64 9.37 13.90
N VAL A 33 -6.41 9.00 14.93
CA VAL A 33 -5.95 9.01 16.33
C VAL A 33 -5.30 7.67 16.67
N PRO A 34 -4.10 7.68 17.30
CA PRO A 34 -3.44 6.46 17.75
C PRO A 34 -4.33 5.67 18.72
N ASN A 35 -4.45 4.37 18.46
CA ASN A 35 -5.07 3.43 19.41
C ASN A 35 -4.20 2.19 19.55
N ALA A 36 -4.56 1.27 20.47
CA ALA A 36 -3.81 0.04 20.71
C ALA A 36 -3.64 -0.87 19.46
N ARG A 37 -4.36 -0.56 18.37
CA ARG A 37 -4.34 -1.32 17.12
C ARG A 37 -3.46 -0.68 16.04
N LYS A 38 -3.09 0.62 16.15
CA LYS A 38 -2.40 1.40 15.13
C LYS A 38 -0.91 1.52 15.40
N SER A 39 -0.10 1.57 14.36
CA SER A 39 1.37 1.61 14.45
C SER A 39 1.94 3.01 14.72
N HIS A 40 1.14 4.07 14.52
CA HIS A 40 1.59 5.45 14.72
C HIS A 40 1.30 5.97 16.15
N ARG A 41 2.10 6.96 16.60
CA ARG A 41 2.08 7.47 17.99
C ARG A 41 1.51 8.88 18.13
N ALA A 42 1.07 9.51 17.05
CA ALA A 42 0.51 10.87 17.06
C ALA A 42 -0.63 11.00 16.06
N PRO A 43 -1.64 11.86 16.32
CA PRO A 43 -2.71 12.15 15.38
C PRO A 43 -2.15 12.59 14.03
N THR A 44 -2.61 11.97 12.93
CA THR A 44 -2.14 12.24 11.58
C THR A 44 -3.32 12.63 10.69
N PRO A 45 -3.27 13.80 9.99
CA PRO A 45 -4.36 14.27 9.13
C PRO A 45 -4.67 13.34 7.96
N LEU A 46 -5.96 13.09 7.71
CA LEU A 46 -6.51 12.25 6.64
C LEU A 46 -6.90 13.12 5.44
N VAL A 47 -5.93 13.79 4.81
CA VAL A 47 -6.18 14.75 3.71
C VAL A 47 -5.52 14.36 2.39
N GLY A 48 -4.78 13.24 2.36
CA GLY A 48 -4.04 12.82 1.17
C GLY A 48 -4.96 12.57 -0.02
N GLY A 49 -6.05 11.83 0.18
CA GLY A 49 -7.04 11.53 -0.86
C GLY A 49 -7.73 12.78 -1.40
N LEU A 50 -8.18 13.68 -0.51
CA LEU A 50 -8.78 14.95 -0.87
C LEU A 50 -7.82 15.82 -1.69
N ALA A 51 -6.56 15.90 -1.29
CA ALA A 51 -5.54 16.71 -1.97
C ALA A 51 -5.17 16.13 -3.34
N MET A 52 -5.03 14.80 -3.46
CA MET A 52 -4.76 14.13 -4.74
C MET A 52 -5.91 14.33 -5.74
N PHE A 53 -7.15 14.13 -5.29
CA PHE A 53 -8.33 14.36 -6.15
C PHE A 53 -8.47 15.83 -6.54
N GLY A 54 -8.33 16.76 -5.59
CA GLY A 54 -8.35 18.20 -5.89
C GLY A 54 -7.26 18.63 -6.85
N GLY A 55 -6.03 18.12 -6.67
CA GLY A 55 -4.91 18.34 -7.59
C GLY A 55 -5.18 17.82 -8.99
N LEU A 56 -5.74 16.59 -9.10
CA LEU A 56 -6.14 15.98 -10.37
C LEU A 56 -7.18 16.85 -11.09
N VAL A 57 -8.23 17.28 -10.39
CA VAL A 57 -9.28 18.16 -10.93
C VAL A 57 -8.69 19.46 -11.45
N LEU A 58 -7.84 20.13 -10.66
CA LEU A 58 -7.22 21.38 -11.06
C LEU A 58 -6.31 21.19 -12.29
N GLY A 59 -5.44 20.16 -12.28
CA GLY A 59 -4.54 19.89 -13.40
C GLY A 59 -5.29 19.57 -14.68
N PHE A 60 -6.33 18.76 -14.60
CA PHE A 60 -7.13 18.39 -15.77
C PHE A 60 -7.92 19.57 -16.34
N PHE A 61 -8.71 20.27 -15.51
CA PHE A 61 -9.61 21.32 -16.00
C PHE A 61 -8.91 22.63 -16.36
N LEU A 62 -7.76 22.93 -15.79
CA LEU A 62 -6.96 24.10 -16.19
C LEU A 62 -6.21 23.89 -17.52
N CYS A 63 -6.00 22.65 -17.92
CA CYS A 63 -5.27 22.27 -19.13
C CYS A 63 -6.15 21.54 -20.16
N LYS A 64 -7.47 21.72 -20.11
CA LYS A 64 -8.45 21.00 -20.92
C LYS A 64 -8.39 21.27 -22.43
N ASP A 65 -7.65 22.31 -22.88
CA ASP A 65 -7.54 22.65 -24.30
C ASP A 65 -6.51 21.77 -25.06
N GLY A 66 -6.03 20.68 -24.42
CA GLY A 66 -5.13 19.71 -25.03
C GLY A 66 -5.88 18.57 -25.74
N PRO A 67 -5.14 17.67 -26.39
CA PRO A 67 -5.71 16.50 -27.10
C PRO A 67 -6.20 15.42 -26.13
N VAL A 68 -7.04 15.79 -25.17
CA VAL A 68 -7.73 14.82 -24.33
C VAL A 68 -8.92 14.34 -25.14
N ALA A 69 -8.81 13.16 -25.75
CA ALA A 69 -9.86 12.57 -26.57
C ALA A 69 -10.94 11.88 -25.74
N LEU A 70 -10.96 12.06 -24.42
CA LEU A 70 -12.05 11.59 -23.58
C LEU A 70 -13.34 12.27 -24.00
N SER A 71 -14.35 11.46 -24.29
CA SER A 71 -15.70 11.99 -24.51
C SER A 71 -16.20 12.67 -23.24
N HIS A 72 -17.12 13.64 -23.40
CA HIS A 72 -17.75 14.28 -22.23
C HIS A 72 -18.37 13.26 -21.27
N ARG A 73 -18.90 12.15 -21.79
CA ARG A 73 -19.49 11.07 -20.99
C ARG A 73 -18.43 10.39 -20.12
N GLU A 74 -17.27 10.07 -20.67
CA GLU A 74 -16.15 9.46 -19.92
C GLU A 74 -15.64 10.39 -18.84
N VAL A 75 -15.41 11.68 -19.16
CA VAL A 75 -14.98 12.68 -18.18
C VAL A 75 -15.98 12.80 -17.03
N TYR A 76 -17.26 13.01 -17.33
CA TYR A 76 -18.28 13.15 -16.28
C TYR A 76 -18.45 11.88 -15.47
N SER A 77 -18.37 10.70 -16.10
CA SER A 77 -18.48 9.42 -15.42
C SER A 77 -17.29 9.16 -14.50
N PHE A 78 -16.06 9.40 -14.98
CA PHE A 78 -14.84 9.23 -14.17
C PHE A 78 -14.84 10.17 -12.97
N PHE A 79 -14.96 11.49 -13.21
CA PHE A 79 -14.90 12.47 -12.14
C PHE A 79 -16.10 12.40 -11.20
N GLY A 80 -17.28 12.06 -11.72
CA GLY A 80 -18.50 11.86 -10.90
C GLY A 80 -18.35 10.65 -9.97
N ALA A 81 -17.90 9.52 -10.48
CA ALA A 81 -17.63 8.33 -9.67
C ALA A 81 -16.49 8.55 -8.67
N ALA A 82 -15.40 9.18 -9.09
CA ALA A 82 -14.28 9.52 -8.24
C ALA A 82 -14.70 10.49 -7.12
N LEU A 83 -15.49 11.54 -7.43
CA LEU A 83 -16.02 12.48 -6.44
C LEU A 83 -16.91 11.77 -5.42
N LEU A 84 -17.78 10.86 -5.87
CA LEU A 84 -18.63 10.06 -4.98
C LEU A 84 -17.77 9.26 -3.99
N LEU A 85 -16.74 8.56 -4.48
CA LEU A 85 -15.86 7.74 -3.64
C LEU A 85 -15.03 8.59 -2.69
N VAL A 86 -14.49 9.72 -3.13
CA VAL A 86 -13.74 10.65 -2.29
C VAL A 86 -14.64 11.27 -1.22
N ALA A 87 -15.87 11.66 -1.56
CA ALA A 87 -16.82 12.23 -0.60
C ALA A 87 -17.23 11.20 0.46
N VAL A 88 -17.62 9.99 0.03
CA VAL A 88 -18.00 8.91 0.97
C VAL A 88 -16.81 8.50 1.81
N GLY A 89 -15.61 8.38 1.23
CA GLY A 89 -14.40 8.03 1.97
C GLY A 89 -14.00 9.11 2.99
N ALA A 90 -14.11 10.39 2.64
CA ALA A 90 -13.85 11.48 3.59
C ALA A 90 -14.86 11.52 4.75
N ILE A 91 -16.12 11.17 4.46
CA ILE A 91 -17.15 11.03 5.51
C ILE A 91 -16.86 9.80 6.37
N ASP A 92 -16.40 8.71 5.78
CA ASP A 92 -16.00 7.50 6.51
C ASP A 92 -14.80 7.78 7.44
N ASP A 93 -13.79 8.46 6.93
CA ASP A 93 -12.62 8.91 7.71
C ASP A 93 -13.01 9.77 8.94
N TYR A 94 -14.16 10.46 8.88
CA TYR A 94 -14.64 11.32 9.95
C TYR A 94 -15.67 10.68 10.87
N LEU A 95 -16.61 9.88 10.33
CA LEU A 95 -17.79 9.35 11.03
C LEU A 95 -17.77 7.83 11.25
N GLU A 96 -16.77 7.10 10.72
CA GLU A 96 -16.72 5.63 10.75
C GLU A 96 -18.01 5.00 10.22
N LEU A 97 -18.30 5.15 8.92
CA LEU A 97 -19.51 4.66 8.27
C LEU A 97 -19.61 3.12 8.31
N SER A 98 -20.84 2.63 8.23
CA SER A 98 -21.04 1.19 8.10
C SER A 98 -20.43 0.65 6.79
N PRO A 99 -19.89 -0.58 6.78
CA PRO A 99 -19.36 -1.19 5.55
C PRO A 99 -20.37 -1.19 4.39
N ALA A 100 -21.67 -1.32 4.68
CA ALA A 100 -22.70 -1.32 3.66
C ALA A 100 -22.76 -0.01 2.86
N VAL A 101 -22.61 1.15 3.51
CA VAL A 101 -22.61 2.46 2.82
C VAL A 101 -21.44 2.56 1.86
N ARG A 102 -20.25 2.15 2.29
CA ARG A 102 -19.05 2.10 1.43
C ARG A 102 -19.26 1.19 0.22
N PHE A 103 -19.77 -0.02 0.44
CA PHE A 103 -20.05 -0.97 -0.65
C PHE A 103 -21.07 -0.41 -1.64
N ILE A 104 -22.15 0.22 -1.17
CA ILE A 104 -23.15 0.84 -2.06
C ILE A 104 -22.51 1.95 -2.89
N ALA A 105 -21.69 2.82 -2.30
CA ALA A 105 -21.00 3.87 -3.05
C ALA A 105 -20.05 3.30 -4.12
N GLN A 106 -19.31 2.22 -3.79
CA GLN A 106 -18.43 1.52 -4.73
C GLN A 106 -19.23 0.87 -5.88
N VAL A 107 -20.38 0.26 -5.58
CA VAL A 107 -21.29 -0.28 -6.62
C VAL A 107 -21.78 0.83 -7.53
N ILE A 108 -22.24 1.97 -6.99
CA ILE A 108 -22.70 3.11 -7.79
C ILE A 108 -21.56 3.64 -8.67
N ALA A 109 -20.34 3.77 -8.13
CA ALA A 109 -19.17 4.19 -8.90
C ALA A 109 -18.84 3.21 -10.05
N ALA A 110 -18.91 1.89 -9.80
CA ALA A 110 -18.75 0.87 -10.84
C ALA A 110 -19.85 0.94 -11.91
N LEU A 111 -21.10 1.18 -11.53
CA LEU A 111 -22.20 1.34 -12.46
C LEU A 111 -22.08 2.62 -13.31
N LEU A 112 -21.58 3.72 -12.73
CA LEU A 112 -21.24 4.94 -13.48
C LEU A 112 -20.13 4.68 -14.50
N MET A 113 -19.09 3.90 -14.13
CA MET A 113 -18.04 3.47 -15.05
C MET A 113 -18.62 2.65 -16.22
N ILE A 114 -19.46 1.66 -15.93
CA ILE A 114 -20.03 0.74 -16.91
C ILE A 114 -21.03 1.46 -17.84
N PHE A 115 -22.08 2.06 -17.28
CA PHE A 115 -23.19 2.62 -18.06
C PHE A 115 -22.93 4.07 -18.47
N GLY A 116 -22.15 4.81 -17.72
CA GLY A 116 -21.78 6.18 -18.04
C GLY A 116 -20.69 6.27 -19.11
N ALA A 117 -19.63 5.49 -18.99
CA ALA A 117 -18.45 5.55 -19.86
C ALA A 117 -18.32 4.34 -20.83
N GLY A 118 -19.05 3.26 -20.60
CA GLY A 118 -18.90 2.04 -21.38
C GLY A 118 -17.65 1.22 -21.02
N VAL A 119 -17.00 1.53 -19.90
CA VAL A 119 -15.83 0.79 -19.42
C VAL A 119 -16.31 -0.48 -18.70
N VAL A 120 -16.27 -1.59 -19.40
CA VAL A 120 -16.80 -2.88 -18.94
C VAL A 120 -15.86 -4.00 -19.36
N LEU A 121 -15.64 -4.97 -18.46
CA LEU A 121 -14.86 -6.17 -18.71
C LEU A 121 -15.74 -7.17 -19.48
N ASN A 122 -15.61 -7.21 -20.81
CA ASN A 122 -16.39 -8.07 -21.68
C ASN A 122 -15.79 -9.46 -21.86
N ASP A 123 -14.46 -9.55 -21.81
CA ASP A 123 -13.72 -10.81 -21.93
C ASP A 123 -12.54 -10.85 -20.96
N LEU A 124 -12.08 -12.06 -20.66
CA LEU A 124 -10.90 -12.30 -19.82
C LEU A 124 -9.62 -12.55 -20.64
N GLY A 125 -9.66 -12.22 -21.95
CA GLY A 125 -8.56 -12.47 -22.86
C GLY A 125 -8.60 -13.87 -23.47
N SER A 126 -7.52 -14.22 -24.13
CA SER A 126 -7.34 -15.48 -24.85
C SER A 126 -6.94 -16.62 -23.90
N MET A 127 -7.93 -17.15 -23.17
CA MET A 127 -7.73 -18.19 -22.13
C MET A 127 -7.89 -19.61 -22.66
N THR A 128 -8.16 -19.78 -23.94
CA THR A 128 -8.30 -21.10 -24.57
C THR A 128 -7.02 -21.48 -25.32
N PRO A 129 -6.71 -22.79 -25.46
CA PRO A 129 -5.60 -23.23 -26.30
C PRO A 129 -5.76 -22.86 -27.79
N SER A 130 -7.00 -22.67 -28.27
CA SER A 130 -7.32 -22.21 -29.62
C SER A 130 -7.05 -20.72 -29.84
N GLY A 131 -6.78 -19.94 -28.78
CA GLY A 131 -6.57 -18.50 -28.86
C GLY A 131 -7.87 -17.67 -28.87
N GLU A 132 -9.02 -18.29 -28.65
CA GLU A 132 -10.30 -17.61 -28.61
C GLU A 132 -10.47 -16.81 -27.30
N LEU A 133 -11.14 -15.66 -27.40
CA LEU A 133 -11.44 -14.83 -26.24
C LEU A 133 -12.49 -15.50 -25.34
N LEU A 134 -12.20 -15.53 -24.04
CA LEU A 134 -13.17 -15.99 -23.04
C LEU A 134 -14.17 -14.86 -22.74
N GLN A 135 -15.27 -14.86 -23.49
CA GLN A 135 -16.33 -13.85 -23.36
C GLN A 135 -17.14 -14.07 -22.07
N LEU A 136 -17.37 -13.00 -21.33
CA LEU A 136 -18.21 -13.02 -20.11
C LEU A 136 -19.72 -12.94 -20.41
N GLY A 137 -20.12 -12.42 -21.57
CA GLY A 137 -21.52 -12.30 -21.95
C GLY A 137 -22.36 -11.55 -20.90
N PHE A 138 -23.44 -12.17 -20.39
CA PHE A 138 -24.31 -11.57 -19.36
C PHE A 138 -23.61 -11.37 -18.00
N LEU A 139 -22.48 -12.03 -17.76
CA LEU A 139 -21.66 -11.87 -16.54
C LEU A 139 -20.75 -10.64 -16.63
N ALA A 140 -20.61 -9.98 -17.78
CA ALA A 140 -19.71 -8.85 -17.95
C ALA A 140 -19.95 -7.73 -16.92
N VAL A 141 -21.20 -7.31 -16.75
CA VAL A 141 -21.58 -6.26 -15.78
C VAL A 141 -21.32 -6.70 -14.33
N PRO A 142 -21.88 -7.82 -13.82
CA PRO A 142 -21.65 -8.24 -12.44
C PRO A 142 -20.18 -8.55 -12.15
N PHE A 143 -19.43 -9.09 -13.11
CA PHE A 143 -18.01 -9.35 -12.95
C PHE A 143 -17.18 -8.06 -12.91
N THR A 144 -17.52 -7.06 -13.72
CA THR A 144 -16.90 -5.72 -13.68
C THR A 144 -17.13 -5.04 -12.33
N VAL A 145 -18.36 -5.09 -11.80
CA VAL A 145 -18.66 -4.58 -10.45
C VAL A 145 -17.82 -5.31 -9.41
N PHE A 146 -17.80 -6.65 -9.44
CA PHE A 146 -17.00 -7.46 -8.52
C PHE A 146 -15.52 -7.12 -8.58
N ALA A 147 -14.93 -7.03 -9.77
CA ALA A 147 -13.51 -6.68 -9.96
C ALA A 147 -13.21 -5.26 -9.42
N THR A 148 -14.10 -4.29 -9.70
CA THR A 148 -13.94 -2.91 -9.22
C THR A 148 -13.96 -2.85 -7.69
N LEU A 149 -14.96 -3.45 -7.06
CA LEU A 149 -15.03 -3.52 -5.59
C LEU A 149 -13.82 -4.27 -5.01
N GLY A 150 -13.42 -5.36 -5.68
CA GLY A 150 -12.26 -6.17 -5.28
C GLY A 150 -10.99 -5.34 -5.19
N ILE A 151 -10.67 -4.57 -6.24
CA ILE A 151 -9.45 -3.76 -6.28
C ILE A 151 -9.53 -2.56 -5.33
N ILE A 152 -10.69 -1.87 -5.25
CA ILE A 152 -10.88 -0.78 -4.29
C ILE A 152 -10.60 -1.25 -2.87
N ASN A 153 -11.20 -2.37 -2.45
CA ASN A 153 -11.02 -2.88 -1.10
C ASN A 153 -9.63 -3.50 -0.90
N ALA A 154 -9.03 -4.14 -1.92
CA ALA A 154 -7.67 -4.65 -1.86
C ALA A 154 -6.64 -3.52 -1.61
N LEU A 155 -6.79 -2.39 -2.30
CA LEU A 155 -5.91 -1.24 -2.10
C LEU A 155 -6.15 -0.58 -0.73
N ASN A 156 -7.40 -0.46 -0.29
CA ASN A 156 -7.74 0.03 1.05
C ASN A 156 -7.10 -0.84 2.15
N MET A 157 -7.10 -2.16 1.99
CA MET A 157 -6.43 -3.09 2.93
C MET A 157 -4.89 -2.94 2.91
N CYS A 158 -4.30 -2.49 1.81
CA CYS A 158 -2.85 -2.21 1.71
C CYS A 158 -2.46 -0.87 2.34
N ASP A 159 -3.41 0.02 2.70
CA ASP A 159 -3.12 1.34 3.30
C ASP A 159 -2.84 1.27 4.80
N GLY A 160 -2.07 0.28 5.23
CA GLY A 160 -1.70 0.04 6.63
C GLY A 160 -0.35 0.56 7.06
N LEU A 161 0.50 1.06 6.14
CA LEU A 161 1.84 1.58 6.41
C LEU A 161 2.14 2.86 5.62
N ASP A 162 2.90 3.76 6.26
CA ASP A 162 3.39 4.99 5.63
C ASP A 162 4.10 4.70 4.31
N GLY A 163 3.59 5.25 3.22
CA GLY A 163 4.13 5.11 1.88
C GLY A 163 3.74 3.86 1.10
N LEU A 164 3.13 2.84 1.72
CA LEU A 164 2.89 1.55 1.08
C LEU A 164 1.86 1.65 -0.05
N SER A 165 0.63 2.03 0.27
CA SER A 165 -0.48 2.08 -0.69
C SER A 165 -0.19 3.03 -1.86
N GLY A 166 0.34 4.23 -1.57
CA GLY A 166 0.75 5.17 -2.59
C GLY A 166 1.86 4.64 -3.51
N SER A 167 2.87 3.94 -2.96
CA SER A 167 3.97 3.36 -3.75
C SER A 167 3.49 2.19 -4.62
N LEU A 168 2.64 1.31 -4.10
CA LEU A 168 2.03 0.22 -4.86
C LEU A 168 1.17 0.76 -6.01
N THR A 169 0.34 1.78 -5.73
CA THR A 169 -0.49 2.44 -6.74
C THR A 169 0.35 3.09 -7.83
N LEU A 170 1.40 3.83 -7.46
CA LEU A 170 2.29 4.48 -8.42
C LEU A 170 3.01 3.44 -9.29
N THR A 171 3.42 2.31 -8.72
CA THR A 171 4.06 1.21 -9.46
C THR A 171 3.09 0.60 -10.47
N SER A 172 1.86 0.26 -10.06
CA SER A 172 0.83 -0.25 -10.97
C SER A 172 0.49 0.75 -12.09
N LEU A 173 0.33 2.02 -11.71
CA LEU A 173 0.05 3.11 -12.65
C LEU A 173 1.20 3.32 -13.65
N SER A 174 2.45 3.19 -13.19
CA SER A 174 3.62 3.28 -14.08
C SER A 174 3.60 2.19 -15.16
N GLY A 175 3.16 0.97 -14.82
CA GLY A 175 2.93 -0.09 -15.79
C GLY A 175 1.87 0.26 -16.82
N LEU A 176 0.73 0.82 -16.40
CA LEU A 176 -0.33 1.30 -17.30
C LEU A 176 0.15 2.44 -18.20
N ILE A 177 0.90 3.40 -17.65
CA ILE A 177 1.52 4.50 -18.45
C ILE A 177 2.48 3.93 -19.49
N MET A 178 3.32 2.96 -19.13
CA MET A 178 4.26 2.34 -20.06
C MET A 178 3.53 1.59 -21.20
N VAL A 179 2.47 0.85 -20.88
CA VAL A 179 1.62 0.20 -21.90
C VAL A 179 1.04 1.24 -22.86
N ALA A 180 0.45 2.30 -22.33
CA ALA A 180 -0.12 3.37 -23.13
C ALA A 180 0.91 4.05 -24.04
N ALA A 181 2.11 4.30 -23.52
CA ALA A 181 3.19 4.97 -24.25
C ALA A 181 3.81 4.07 -25.34
N ILE A 182 4.02 2.77 -25.06
CA ILE A 182 4.72 1.85 -25.96
C ILE A 182 3.80 1.35 -27.07
N TRP A 183 2.54 1.05 -26.77
CA TRP A 183 1.60 0.46 -27.73
C TRP A 183 0.60 1.47 -28.34
N GLY A 184 0.83 2.80 -28.08
CA GLY A 184 0.16 3.87 -28.82
C GLY A 184 -1.34 3.93 -28.61
N VAL A 185 -1.79 3.87 -27.36
CA VAL A 185 -3.22 3.96 -27.04
C VAL A 185 -3.74 5.39 -27.21
N PRO A 186 -5.01 5.57 -27.64
CA PRO A 186 -5.63 6.88 -27.81
C PRO A 186 -5.51 7.81 -26.60
N ALA A 187 -5.78 9.08 -26.82
CA ALA A 187 -5.64 10.19 -25.88
C ALA A 187 -6.37 10.04 -24.53
N ASP A 188 -7.19 8.99 -24.37
CA ASP A 188 -7.89 8.63 -23.12
C ASP A 188 -6.95 8.39 -21.94
N THR A 189 -5.66 8.15 -22.23
CA THR A 189 -4.63 7.89 -21.21
C THR A 189 -3.97 9.16 -20.65
N ALA A 190 -4.35 10.34 -21.12
CA ALA A 190 -3.77 11.62 -20.67
C ALA A 190 -3.93 11.84 -19.14
N LEU A 191 -4.96 11.27 -18.51
CA LEU A 191 -5.14 11.34 -17.06
C LEU A 191 -4.14 10.48 -16.28
N LEU A 192 -3.54 9.43 -16.87
CA LEU A 192 -2.61 8.54 -16.18
C LEU A 192 -1.37 9.29 -15.63
N PRO A 193 -0.61 10.07 -16.44
CA PRO A 193 0.52 10.82 -15.91
C PRO A 193 0.09 11.92 -14.93
N ILE A 194 -1.07 12.55 -15.13
CA ILE A 194 -1.63 13.54 -14.21
C ILE A 194 -1.93 12.89 -12.85
N LEU A 195 -2.57 11.73 -12.84
CA LEU A 195 -2.82 10.96 -11.62
C LEU A 195 -1.49 10.52 -10.96
N GLY A 196 -0.51 10.09 -11.75
CA GLY A 196 0.81 9.74 -11.25
C GLY A 196 1.49 10.88 -10.50
N THR A 197 1.41 12.10 -11.01
CA THR A 197 1.99 13.28 -10.35
C THR A 197 1.24 13.70 -9.09
N ALA A 198 -0.10 13.49 -9.03
CA ALA A 198 -0.85 13.66 -7.78
C ALA A 198 -0.36 12.70 -6.69
N ILE A 199 -0.12 11.42 -7.04
CA ILE A 199 0.41 10.42 -6.11
C ILE A 199 1.83 10.78 -5.67
N VAL A 200 2.70 11.25 -6.58
CA VAL A 200 4.05 11.72 -6.23
C VAL A 200 3.99 12.89 -5.25
N GLY A 201 3.10 13.86 -5.47
CA GLY A 201 2.86 14.98 -4.55
C GLY A 201 2.42 14.50 -3.16
N PHE A 202 1.54 13.52 -3.08
CA PHE A 202 1.12 12.90 -1.82
C PHE A 202 2.27 12.14 -1.14
N LEU A 203 3.01 11.31 -1.88
CA LEU A 203 4.12 10.52 -1.36
C LEU A 203 5.24 11.38 -0.76
N ALA A 204 5.43 12.61 -1.24
CA ALA A 204 6.37 13.56 -0.63
C ALA A 204 6.07 13.86 0.85
N PHE A 205 4.81 13.67 1.30
CA PHE A 205 4.37 13.86 2.68
C PHE A 205 4.08 12.54 3.42
N ASN A 206 3.82 11.47 2.70
CA ASN A 206 3.44 10.19 3.28
C ASN A 206 4.61 9.22 3.45
N LEU A 207 5.63 9.26 2.56
CA LEU A 207 6.85 8.47 2.70
C LEU A 207 7.73 9.01 3.84
N ARG A 208 8.43 8.10 4.52
CA ARG A 208 9.44 8.42 5.54
C ARG A 208 10.78 8.75 4.88
N LEU A 209 10.81 9.87 4.13
CA LEU A 209 12.00 10.36 3.42
C LEU A 209 12.77 11.38 4.26
N LEU A 210 14.06 11.60 3.93
CA LEU A 210 14.90 12.66 4.49
C LEU A 210 14.97 12.66 6.04
N GLY A 211 15.03 11.48 6.63
CA GLY A 211 15.13 11.35 8.09
C GLY A 211 13.80 11.49 8.84
N ARG A 212 12.68 11.55 8.15
CA ARG A 212 11.36 11.54 8.82
C ARG A 212 11.08 10.18 9.43
N GLU A 213 10.69 10.17 10.68
CA GLU A 213 10.32 8.94 11.40
C GLU A 213 8.89 8.47 11.10
N ARG A 214 8.04 9.35 10.54
CA ARG A 214 6.60 9.10 10.28
C ARG A 214 6.07 9.94 9.12
N ALA A 215 4.96 9.49 8.55
CA ALA A 215 4.17 10.26 7.60
C ALA A 215 3.63 11.57 8.23
N SER A 216 3.52 12.60 7.41
CA SER A 216 2.93 13.89 7.80
C SER A 216 1.44 13.96 7.54
N VAL A 217 0.94 13.15 6.60
CA VAL A 217 -0.47 13.00 6.22
C VAL A 217 -0.73 11.55 5.80
N PHE A 218 -1.94 11.07 6.01
CA PHE A 218 -2.40 9.79 5.51
C PHE A 218 -3.32 9.95 4.29
N MET A 219 -3.45 8.87 3.52
CA MET A 219 -4.29 8.82 2.33
C MET A 219 -5.76 8.87 2.71
N GLY A 220 -6.15 8.13 3.75
CA GLY A 220 -7.52 7.92 4.18
C GLY A 220 -8.32 7.02 3.23
N ASP A 221 -9.54 6.69 3.64
CA ASP A 221 -10.48 5.93 2.83
C ASP A 221 -10.88 6.70 1.56
N ALA A 222 -10.92 8.04 1.65
CA ALA A 222 -11.10 8.91 0.48
C ALA A 222 -10.07 8.64 -0.61
N GLY A 223 -8.79 8.49 -0.27
CA GLY A 223 -7.73 8.29 -1.25
C GLY A 223 -7.64 6.86 -1.75
N SER A 224 -7.70 5.88 -0.86
CA SER A 224 -7.56 4.46 -1.23
C SER A 224 -8.72 3.98 -2.12
N MET A 225 -9.96 4.39 -1.84
CA MET A 225 -11.12 4.06 -2.69
C MET A 225 -11.02 4.73 -4.06
N PHE A 226 -10.64 6.00 -4.11
CA PHE A 226 -10.44 6.73 -5.37
C PHE A 226 -9.35 6.09 -6.24
N LEU A 227 -8.18 5.80 -5.66
CA LEU A 227 -7.06 5.24 -6.39
C LEU A 227 -7.32 3.81 -6.86
N GLY A 228 -8.00 2.99 -6.04
CA GLY A 228 -8.43 1.64 -6.43
C GLY A 228 -9.39 1.66 -7.60
N PHE A 229 -10.36 2.59 -7.59
CA PHE A 229 -11.27 2.83 -8.70
C PHE A 229 -10.52 3.25 -9.97
N ALA A 230 -9.63 4.25 -9.87
CA ALA A 230 -8.87 4.74 -11.02
C ALA A 230 -7.97 3.65 -11.64
N LEU A 231 -7.29 2.83 -10.82
CA LEU A 231 -6.53 1.70 -11.32
C LEU A 231 -7.40 0.68 -12.05
N THR A 232 -8.58 0.37 -11.51
CA THR A 232 -9.52 -0.56 -12.15
C THR A 232 -10.05 -0.01 -13.46
N TRP A 233 -10.43 1.28 -13.47
CA TRP A 233 -10.89 1.97 -14.69
C TRP A 233 -9.87 1.80 -15.82
N TYR A 234 -8.61 2.16 -15.58
CA TYR A 234 -7.59 2.09 -16.63
C TYR A 234 -7.13 0.67 -16.95
N ALA A 235 -7.11 -0.23 -15.99
CA ALA A 235 -6.81 -1.63 -16.25
C ALA A 235 -7.85 -2.26 -17.19
N ILE A 236 -9.14 -1.94 -17.02
CA ILE A 236 -10.22 -2.41 -17.89
C ILE A 236 -10.21 -1.65 -19.22
N SER A 237 -10.17 -0.32 -19.21
CA SER A 237 -10.20 0.50 -20.43
C SER A 237 -9.08 0.12 -21.40
N LEU A 238 -7.86 -0.12 -20.91
CA LEU A 238 -6.72 -0.52 -21.74
C LEU A 238 -6.75 -1.98 -22.18
N SER A 239 -7.53 -2.85 -21.50
CA SER A 239 -7.56 -4.29 -21.79
C SER A 239 -8.75 -4.76 -22.59
N GLN A 240 -9.68 -3.87 -22.93
CA GLN A 240 -10.90 -4.21 -23.65
C GLN A 240 -11.01 -3.48 -25.00
N GLY A 241 -11.89 -3.96 -25.87
CA GLY A 241 -12.11 -3.40 -27.21
C GLY A 241 -11.14 -3.93 -28.27
N GLU A 242 -11.30 -3.45 -29.51
CA GLU A 242 -10.50 -3.89 -30.66
C GLU A 242 -9.06 -3.36 -30.63
N SER A 243 -8.84 -2.17 -30.07
CA SER A 243 -7.54 -1.51 -29.97
C SER A 243 -6.88 -1.72 -28.60
N ARG A 244 -7.16 -2.85 -27.93
CA ARG A 244 -6.57 -3.14 -26.61
C ARG A 244 -5.02 -3.13 -26.64
N ALA A 245 -4.42 -2.35 -25.78
CA ALA A 245 -2.96 -2.33 -25.61
C ALA A 245 -2.50 -3.23 -24.46
N LEU A 246 -3.38 -3.48 -23.50
CA LEU A 246 -3.13 -4.32 -22.33
C LEU A 246 -3.90 -5.63 -22.50
N ARG A 247 -3.30 -6.73 -22.07
CA ARG A 247 -3.99 -8.02 -21.99
C ARG A 247 -4.60 -8.19 -20.59
N PRO A 248 -5.84 -8.71 -20.44
CA PRO A 248 -6.44 -8.92 -19.12
C PRO A 248 -5.55 -9.72 -18.17
N SER A 249 -4.84 -10.74 -18.65
CA SER A 249 -3.88 -11.51 -17.86
C SER A 249 -2.69 -10.68 -17.37
N ALA A 250 -2.19 -9.73 -18.18
CA ALA A 250 -1.10 -8.83 -17.79
C ALA A 250 -1.55 -7.77 -16.79
N ALA A 251 -2.81 -7.30 -16.88
CA ALA A 251 -3.40 -6.36 -15.91
C ALA A 251 -3.38 -6.93 -14.48
N LEU A 252 -3.61 -8.25 -14.33
CA LEU A 252 -3.53 -8.91 -13.01
C LEU A 252 -2.13 -8.79 -12.39
N TRP A 253 -1.07 -8.91 -13.21
CA TRP A 253 0.30 -8.77 -12.74
C TRP A 253 0.63 -7.34 -12.28
N PHE A 254 0.03 -6.31 -12.89
CA PHE A 254 0.20 -4.92 -12.45
C PHE A 254 -0.43 -4.66 -11.08
N LEU A 255 -1.49 -5.42 -10.75
CA LEU A 255 -2.23 -5.33 -9.48
C LEU A 255 -1.89 -6.50 -8.54
N MET A 256 -0.78 -7.21 -8.78
CA MET A 256 -0.45 -8.47 -8.13
C MET A 256 -0.49 -8.39 -6.60
N ILE A 257 0.19 -7.42 -6.00
CA ILE A 257 0.32 -7.34 -4.54
C ILE A 257 -1.02 -7.07 -3.86
N PRO A 258 -1.81 -6.05 -4.23
CA PRO A 258 -3.14 -5.85 -3.65
C PRO A 258 -4.05 -7.07 -3.81
N ILE A 259 -4.08 -7.70 -4.99
CA ILE A 259 -4.91 -8.87 -5.25
C ILE A 259 -4.49 -10.05 -4.37
N PHE A 260 -3.21 -10.39 -4.35
CA PHE A 260 -2.72 -11.54 -3.58
C PHE A 260 -2.92 -11.35 -2.09
N ASP A 261 -2.66 -10.16 -1.55
CA ASP A 261 -2.83 -9.88 -0.12
C ASP A 261 -4.31 -9.98 0.27
N ALA A 262 -5.22 -9.37 -0.49
CA ALA A 262 -6.65 -9.42 -0.24
C ALA A 262 -7.21 -10.85 -0.35
N VAL A 263 -6.90 -11.57 -1.45
CA VAL A 263 -7.39 -12.93 -1.67
C VAL A 263 -6.83 -13.91 -0.63
N ALA A 264 -5.53 -13.81 -0.30
CA ALA A 264 -4.92 -14.66 0.73
C ALA A 264 -5.58 -14.45 2.10
N MET A 265 -5.88 -13.20 2.46
CA MET A 265 -6.56 -12.90 3.72
C MET A 265 -7.99 -13.41 3.75
N MET A 266 -8.76 -13.22 2.67
CA MET A 266 -10.13 -13.73 2.56
C MET A 266 -10.17 -15.27 2.67
N LEU A 267 -9.33 -15.97 1.90
CA LEU A 267 -9.24 -17.43 1.92
C LEU A 267 -8.86 -17.95 3.32
N ARG A 268 -7.88 -17.31 3.96
CA ARG A 268 -7.46 -17.70 5.31
C ARG A 268 -8.56 -17.51 6.34
N ARG A 269 -9.36 -16.45 6.26
CA ARG A 269 -10.51 -16.22 7.15
C ARG A 269 -11.58 -17.29 6.94
N ILE A 270 -11.91 -17.59 5.68
CA ILE A 270 -12.87 -18.64 5.32
C ILE A 270 -12.40 -20.01 5.87
N LEU A 271 -11.12 -20.37 5.68
CA LEU A 271 -10.56 -21.63 6.21
C LEU A 271 -10.57 -21.70 7.74
N LYS A 272 -10.57 -20.55 8.43
CA LYS A 272 -10.72 -20.46 9.90
C LYS A 272 -12.19 -20.38 10.35
N GLY A 273 -13.17 -20.49 9.45
CA GLY A 273 -14.59 -20.34 9.75
C GLY A 273 -15.02 -18.92 10.13
N ARG A 274 -14.26 -17.89 9.72
CA ARG A 274 -14.55 -16.49 9.99
C ARG A 274 -15.11 -15.78 8.77
N SER A 275 -15.75 -14.62 8.98
CA SER A 275 -16.19 -13.77 7.88
C SER A 275 -15.00 -13.29 7.04
N PRO A 276 -15.05 -13.36 5.69
CA PRO A 276 -13.99 -12.83 4.83
C PRO A 276 -13.79 -11.31 4.98
N PHE A 277 -14.77 -10.58 5.53
CA PHE A 277 -14.76 -9.14 5.72
C PHE A 277 -14.38 -8.71 7.15
N GLU A 278 -14.04 -9.65 8.03
CA GLU A 278 -13.59 -9.34 9.39
C GLU A 278 -12.21 -8.65 9.35
N ALA A 279 -11.97 -7.68 10.24
CA ALA A 279 -10.67 -7.03 10.34
C ALA A 279 -9.60 -8.00 10.88
N ASP A 280 -8.43 -8.06 10.23
CA ASP A 280 -7.32 -8.92 10.62
C ASP A 280 -5.98 -8.15 10.57
N ARG A 281 -4.95 -8.67 11.29
CA ARG A 281 -3.59 -8.10 11.34
C ARG A 281 -2.54 -9.00 10.69
N GLU A 282 -2.96 -9.88 9.79
CA GLU A 282 -2.09 -10.91 9.21
C GLU A 282 -1.67 -10.59 7.77
N HIS A 283 -1.81 -9.32 7.32
CA HIS A 283 -1.33 -8.83 6.01
C HIS A 283 0.19 -8.98 5.87
N LEU A 284 0.66 -9.09 4.62
CA LEU A 284 2.09 -9.28 4.34
C LEU A 284 2.99 -8.23 5.00
N HIS A 285 2.57 -6.97 5.01
CA HIS A 285 3.33 -5.90 5.63
C HIS A 285 3.49 -6.10 7.16
N HIS A 286 2.49 -6.65 7.84
CA HIS A 286 2.63 -7.00 9.27
C HIS A 286 3.60 -8.15 9.48
N VAL A 287 3.66 -9.12 8.55
CA VAL A 287 4.64 -10.23 8.62
C VAL A 287 6.07 -9.70 8.54
N PHE A 288 6.35 -8.74 7.65
CA PHE A 288 7.67 -8.12 7.55
C PHE A 288 8.03 -7.31 8.80
N LEU A 289 7.10 -6.51 9.34
CA LEU A 289 7.34 -5.77 10.59
C LEU A 289 7.61 -6.71 11.78
N LEU A 290 6.86 -7.80 11.91
CA LEU A 290 7.09 -8.82 12.94
C LEU A 290 8.41 -9.58 12.73
N ALA A 291 8.89 -9.70 11.50
CA ALA A 291 10.20 -10.25 11.19
C ALA A 291 11.37 -9.30 11.53
N GLY A 292 11.06 -8.03 11.90
CA GLY A 292 12.04 -7.02 12.29
C GLY A 292 12.48 -6.08 11.17
N PHE A 293 11.79 -6.07 10.03
CA PHE A 293 12.02 -5.06 9.00
C PHE A 293 11.52 -3.69 9.47
N SER A 294 12.21 -2.64 9.07
CA SER A 294 11.69 -1.28 9.25
C SER A 294 10.50 -1.02 8.30
N VAL A 295 9.74 0.04 8.56
CA VAL A 295 8.65 0.45 7.65
C VAL A 295 9.20 0.72 6.25
N ASN A 296 10.32 1.44 6.14
CA ASN A 296 10.93 1.75 4.84
C ASN A 296 11.40 0.48 4.10
N ASP A 297 12.02 -0.48 4.81
CA ASP A 297 12.44 -1.74 4.20
C ASP A 297 11.23 -2.55 3.74
N THR A 298 10.16 -2.57 4.52
CA THR A 298 8.90 -3.26 4.17
C THR A 298 8.30 -2.66 2.90
N VAL A 299 8.18 -1.33 2.83
CA VAL A 299 7.67 -0.61 1.66
C VAL A 299 8.55 -0.88 0.45
N ALA A 300 9.88 -0.78 0.59
CA ALA A 300 10.83 -1.02 -0.50
C ALA A 300 10.71 -2.46 -1.05
N VAL A 301 10.64 -3.46 -0.16
CA VAL A 301 10.51 -4.87 -0.57
C VAL A 301 9.18 -5.13 -1.27
N MET A 302 8.07 -4.65 -0.72
CA MET A 302 6.75 -4.84 -1.32
C MET A 302 6.61 -4.11 -2.66
N THR A 303 7.13 -2.87 -2.76
CA THR A 303 7.20 -2.12 -4.03
C THR A 303 8.09 -2.81 -5.03
N GLY A 304 9.21 -3.40 -4.61
CA GLY A 304 10.08 -4.24 -5.45
C GLY A 304 9.34 -5.45 -6.02
N PHE A 305 8.56 -6.18 -5.21
CA PHE A 305 7.72 -7.28 -5.70
C PHE A 305 6.64 -6.79 -6.67
N ALA A 306 5.97 -5.66 -6.39
CA ALA A 306 5.02 -5.07 -7.32
C ALA A 306 5.68 -4.68 -8.65
N SER A 307 6.89 -4.11 -8.60
CA SER A 307 7.68 -3.79 -9.81
C SER A 307 8.06 -5.03 -10.62
N CYS A 308 8.39 -6.14 -9.97
CA CYS A 308 8.58 -7.43 -10.65
C CYS A 308 7.29 -7.88 -11.34
N GLY A 309 6.13 -7.72 -10.71
CA GLY A 309 4.83 -8.02 -11.33
C GLY A 309 4.60 -7.17 -12.58
N VAL A 310 4.81 -5.86 -12.49
CA VAL A 310 4.71 -4.94 -13.65
C VAL A 310 5.66 -5.38 -14.76
N PHE A 311 6.91 -5.72 -14.43
CA PHE A 311 7.87 -6.22 -15.41
C PHE A 311 7.41 -7.50 -16.10
N VAL A 312 6.88 -8.48 -15.35
CA VAL A 312 6.35 -9.73 -15.92
C VAL A 312 5.16 -9.43 -16.85
N GLY A 313 4.23 -8.55 -16.43
CA GLY A 313 3.11 -8.14 -17.28
C GLY A 313 3.57 -7.49 -18.58
N LEU A 314 4.50 -6.52 -18.53
CA LEU A 314 5.07 -5.85 -19.71
C LEU A 314 5.82 -6.84 -20.61
N ALA A 315 6.65 -7.71 -20.03
CA ALA A 315 7.39 -8.74 -20.77
C ALA A 315 6.43 -9.72 -21.48
N SER A 316 5.31 -10.07 -20.83
CA SER A 316 4.31 -10.95 -21.42
C SER A 316 3.68 -10.36 -22.68
N ILE A 317 3.45 -9.04 -22.70
CA ILE A 317 2.93 -8.33 -23.86
C ILE A 317 4.02 -8.23 -24.94
N TYR A 318 5.22 -7.80 -24.56
CA TYR A 318 6.33 -7.59 -25.49
C TYR A 318 6.76 -8.87 -26.23
N PHE A 319 6.86 -9.99 -25.50
CA PHE A 319 7.24 -11.29 -26.07
C PHE A 319 6.06 -12.10 -26.59
N ASN A 320 4.85 -11.53 -26.62
CA ASN A 320 3.64 -12.21 -27.06
C ASN A 320 3.39 -13.58 -26.39
N ILE A 321 3.66 -13.66 -25.06
CA ILE A 321 3.44 -14.89 -24.29
C ILE A 321 1.94 -15.20 -24.26
N PRO A 322 1.50 -16.45 -24.53
CA PRO A 322 0.07 -16.80 -24.49
C PRO A 322 -0.57 -16.44 -23.16
N GLU A 323 -1.75 -15.83 -23.20
CA GLU A 323 -2.45 -15.34 -22.00
C GLU A 323 -2.74 -16.45 -20.98
N LEU A 324 -3.04 -17.66 -21.45
CA LEU A 324 -3.23 -18.83 -20.58
C LEU A 324 -1.97 -19.12 -19.74
N VAL A 325 -0.77 -18.98 -20.33
CA VAL A 325 0.51 -19.16 -19.61
C VAL A 325 0.71 -18.05 -18.59
N VAL A 326 0.43 -16.80 -18.97
CA VAL A 326 0.55 -15.62 -18.09
C VAL A 326 -0.40 -15.72 -16.90
N ALA A 327 -1.66 -16.12 -17.16
CA ALA A 327 -2.66 -16.34 -16.11
C ALA A 327 -2.32 -17.54 -15.22
N GLY A 328 -1.84 -18.64 -15.81
CA GLY A 328 -1.37 -19.82 -15.06
C GLY A 328 -0.20 -19.49 -14.14
N ALA A 329 0.78 -18.73 -14.63
CA ALA A 329 1.90 -18.25 -13.82
C ALA A 329 1.43 -17.32 -12.68
N PHE A 330 0.44 -16.45 -12.95
CA PHE A 330 -0.16 -15.60 -11.91
C PHE A 330 -0.81 -16.44 -10.80
N LEU A 331 -1.62 -17.44 -11.16
CA LEU A 331 -2.27 -18.33 -10.20
C LEU A 331 -1.25 -19.12 -9.37
N LEU A 332 -0.21 -19.68 -10.01
CA LEU A 332 0.86 -20.40 -9.31
C LEU A 332 1.61 -19.49 -8.32
N THR A 333 1.90 -18.25 -8.74
CA THR A 333 2.52 -17.24 -7.86
C THR A 333 1.60 -16.91 -6.68
N GLY A 334 0.28 -16.76 -6.93
CA GLY A 334 -0.71 -16.53 -5.88
C GLY A 334 -0.83 -17.70 -4.89
N ILE A 335 -0.76 -18.93 -5.36
CA ILE A 335 -0.72 -20.13 -4.51
C ILE A 335 0.55 -20.12 -3.64
N GLY A 336 1.71 -19.80 -4.23
CA GLY A 336 2.96 -19.65 -3.50
C GLY A 336 2.89 -18.55 -2.44
N TYR A 337 2.29 -17.41 -2.79
CA TYR A 337 2.03 -16.30 -1.86
C TYR A 337 1.13 -16.73 -0.69
N PHE A 338 0.02 -17.40 -0.99
CA PHE A 338 -0.89 -17.93 0.03
C PHE A 338 -0.21 -18.94 0.95
N TRP A 339 0.60 -19.85 0.39
CA TRP A 339 1.40 -20.78 1.18
C TRP A 339 2.38 -20.04 2.10
N MET A 340 3.07 -19.02 1.58
CA MET A 340 4.00 -18.19 2.34
C MET A 340 3.29 -17.50 3.52
N ILE A 341 2.12 -16.87 3.29
CA ILE A 341 1.36 -16.18 4.35
C ILE A 341 0.84 -17.17 5.40
N THR A 342 0.33 -18.34 4.99
CA THR A 342 -0.17 -19.35 5.93
C THR A 342 0.94 -19.95 6.80
N HIS A 343 2.18 -19.99 6.28
CA HIS A 343 3.35 -20.45 7.00
C HIS A 343 4.24 -19.30 7.52
N ALA A 344 3.68 -18.09 7.61
CA ALA A 344 4.38 -16.86 7.98
C ALA A 344 5.24 -17.00 9.23
N TRP A 345 4.80 -17.77 10.24
CA TRP A 345 5.58 -18.03 11.45
C TRP A 345 6.90 -18.77 11.18
N ARG A 346 6.92 -19.72 10.25
CA ARG A 346 8.15 -20.42 9.84
C ARG A 346 9.05 -19.49 9.02
N VAL A 347 8.44 -18.72 8.11
CA VAL A 347 9.13 -17.73 7.28
C VAL A 347 9.72 -16.61 8.14
N MET A 348 8.99 -16.07 9.11
CA MET A 348 9.48 -15.07 10.06
C MET A 348 10.71 -15.55 10.82
N ARG A 349 10.71 -16.80 11.31
CA ARG A 349 11.85 -17.38 12.02
C ARG A 349 13.10 -17.42 11.13
N PHE A 350 12.94 -17.82 9.88
CA PHE A 350 14.01 -17.84 8.88
C PHE A 350 14.54 -16.42 8.58
N LEU A 351 13.65 -15.48 8.33
CA LEU A 351 14.00 -14.07 8.04
C LEU A 351 14.72 -13.43 9.23
N ARG A 352 14.21 -13.60 10.45
CA ARG A 352 14.82 -13.06 11.67
C ARG A 352 16.23 -13.60 11.90
N THR A 353 16.44 -14.89 11.64
CA THR A 353 17.76 -15.51 11.75
C THR A 353 18.74 -14.93 10.72
N SER A 354 18.26 -14.66 9.51
CA SER A 354 19.07 -14.08 8.41
C SER A 354 19.43 -12.62 8.69
N ILE A 355 18.51 -11.83 9.23
CA ILE A 355 18.73 -10.42 9.58
C ILE A 355 19.70 -10.31 10.76
N SER A 356 19.48 -11.10 11.81
CA SER A 356 20.38 -11.16 12.99
C SER A 356 21.82 -11.52 12.59
N ARG A 357 22.00 -12.47 11.65
CA ARG A 357 23.33 -12.82 11.12
C ARG A 357 23.98 -11.66 10.37
N ARG A 358 23.21 -10.88 9.59
CA ARG A 358 23.73 -9.69 8.87
C ARG A 358 24.13 -8.57 9.83
N GLN A 359 23.34 -8.30 10.86
CA GLN A 359 23.65 -7.30 11.89
C GLN A 359 24.88 -7.69 12.68
N SER A 360 24.99 -8.95 13.13
CA SER A 360 26.19 -9.46 13.82
C SER A 360 27.45 -9.42 12.95
N ALA A 361 27.31 -9.65 11.63
CA ALA A 361 28.43 -9.52 10.69
C ALA A 361 28.84 -8.05 10.47
N GLY A 362 27.87 -7.12 10.47
CA GLY A 362 28.11 -5.67 10.38
C GLY A 362 28.80 -5.11 11.61
N ASP A 363 28.35 -5.51 12.80
CA ASP A 363 28.97 -5.11 14.07
C ASP A 363 30.39 -5.65 14.24
N ARG A 364 30.66 -6.89 13.82
CA ARG A 364 32.02 -7.44 13.79
C ARG A 364 32.96 -6.66 12.86
N ARG A 365 32.47 -6.20 11.70
CA ARG A 365 33.27 -5.35 10.79
C ARG A 365 33.55 -3.97 11.39
N LYS A 366 32.60 -3.36 12.11
CA LYS A 366 32.80 -2.08 12.82
C LYS A 366 33.77 -2.25 13.99
N ALA A 367 33.66 -3.33 14.77
CA ALA A 367 34.59 -3.62 15.85
C ALA A 367 36.02 -3.84 15.35
N VAL A 368 36.22 -4.56 14.24
CA VAL A 368 37.53 -4.77 13.61
C VAL A 368 38.10 -3.47 13.04
N SER A 369 37.27 -2.51 12.60
CA SER A 369 37.76 -1.21 12.12
C SER A 369 38.07 -0.21 13.21
N SER A 370 37.58 -0.40 14.45
CA SER A 370 37.90 0.47 15.61
C SER A 370 39.16 0.04 16.38
N ASP A 371 39.64 -1.20 16.16
CA ASP A 371 40.86 -1.70 16.79
C ASP A 371 42.15 -1.39 16.01
N PHE A 372 42.09 -0.65 14.91
CA PHE A 372 43.23 -0.22 14.12
C PHE A 372 43.55 1.27 14.35
N SER A 373 43.78 1.65 15.61
CA SER A 373 44.50 2.89 15.94
C SER A 373 45.92 2.53 16.44
N GLY A 374 46.86 2.91 15.63
CA GLY A 374 48.26 2.66 15.55
C GLY A 374 49.14 2.47 16.81
N PRO A 375 50.44 2.15 16.66
CA PRO A 375 51.28 1.65 17.74
C PRO A 375 51.60 2.75 18.76
N GLU A 376 51.06 2.59 19.95
CA GLU A 376 51.50 3.37 21.11
C GLU A 376 52.93 3.00 21.51
N ARG A 377 53.85 3.96 21.39
CA ARG A 377 55.21 3.84 21.81
C ARG A 377 55.28 3.49 23.32
N ARG A 378 55.81 2.33 23.61
CA ARG A 378 56.27 1.98 24.97
C ARG A 378 57.31 3.00 25.45
N SER A 379 56.98 3.78 26.46
CA SER A 379 57.96 4.36 27.33
C SER A 379 57.93 3.62 28.66
N GLY A 380 59.01 2.88 28.92
CA GLY A 380 59.18 2.17 30.17
C GLY A 380 59.41 3.10 31.31
N ARG A 381 58.86 2.76 32.46
CA ARG A 381 59.49 2.92 33.75
C ARG A 381 58.82 2.03 34.80
N ASP A 382 59.67 1.14 35.27
CA ASP A 382 59.57 0.25 36.39
C ASP A 382 59.33 1.03 37.68
N ARG A 383 58.48 0.55 38.62
CA ARG A 383 58.78 0.53 40.06
C ARG A 383 57.77 -0.30 40.85
N ARG A 384 58.31 -1.33 41.43
CA ARG A 384 57.80 -2.19 42.52
C ARG A 384 57.43 -1.37 43.75
N THR A 385 56.43 -1.83 44.50
CA THR A 385 56.36 -2.10 45.92
C THR A 385 54.96 -2.54 46.26
N GLN A 386 54.72 -3.78 46.60
CA GLN A 386 54.68 -4.35 47.97
C GLN A 386 53.59 -3.69 48.83
N VAL A 387 52.60 -4.43 49.26
CA VAL A 387 52.39 -5.10 50.52
C VAL A 387 50.89 -5.43 50.69
N ALA A 388 50.63 -6.66 51.06
CA ALA A 388 49.36 -7.16 51.60
C ALA A 388 49.41 -7.02 53.15
N PRO A 389 48.54 -7.66 53.91
CA PRO A 389 47.11 -7.76 54.06
C PRO A 389 46.62 -7.32 55.46
N VAL A 390 45.36 -7.55 55.87
CA VAL A 390 44.78 -7.88 57.17
C VAL A 390 43.30 -7.49 57.17
N ALA A 391 42.35 -8.36 57.18
CA ALA A 391 41.73 -9.17 58.21
C ALA A 391 40.77 -8.41 59.14
N ASP A 392 39.55 -8.95 59.12
CA ASP A 392 38.74 -9.25 60.30
C ASP A 392 37.75 -8.25 60.86
N GLY A 393 36.57 -8.78 61.15
CA GLY A 393 35.70 -8.23 62.14
C GLY A 393 34.20 -8.14 61.86
N ARG A 394 33.50 -9.25 61.86
CA ARG A 394 32.36 -9.63 62.75
C ARG A 394 31.21 -8.67 63.02
N GLN A 395 30.04 -9.32 62.85
CA GLN A 395 28.82 -9.30 63.69
C GLN A 395 27.82 -8.22 63.39
N ALA A 396 26.59 -8.49 63.15
CA ALA A 396 25.56 -9.41 63.60
C ALA A 396 24.29 -8.59 63.96
N SER A 397 23.15 -9.19 63.76
CA SER A 397 21.82 -8.93 64.34
C SER A 397 21.04 -7.75 63.72
N GLY A 398 19.75 -7.86 63.41
CA GLY A 398 18.71 -8.74 63.84
C GLY A 398 17.42 -8.36 63.08
N SER A 399 16.59 -9.32 62.93
CA SER A 399 15.16 -9.23 62.54
C SER A 399 14.35 -8.51 63.66
N PRO A 400 13.06 -8.16 63.47
CA PRO A 400 11.97 -9.09 63.14
C PRO A 400 10.86 -8.49 62.25
N VAL A 401 10.22 -9.33 61.49
CA VAL A 401 8.82 -9.79 61.48
C VAL A 401 7.79 -8.82 62.07
N GLU A 402 6.88 -8.39 61.27
CA GLU A 402 5.48 -8.24 61.67
C GLU A 402 4.51 -8.55 60.52
N THR A 403 3.79 -9.61 60.73
CA THR A 403 2.57 -10.09 60.14
C THR A 403 1.41 -9.26 60.67
N LEU A 404 0.38 -9.02 59.87
CA LEU A 404 -1.05 -9.02 60.24
C LEU A 404 -1.91 -8.70 59.02
N THR A 405 -2.63 -9.65 58.59
CA THR A 405 -4.07 -10.04 58.68
C THR A 405 -5.00 -9.30 57.71
N GLN A 406 -5.50 -10.07 56.78
CA GLN A 406 -6.91 -10.45 56.53
C GLN A 406 -7.97 -9.37 56.72
N GLY A 407 -8.76 -9.15 55.69
CA GLY A 407 -10.06 -8.51 55.70
C GLY A 407 -10.88 -8.88 54.48
N THR A 408 -11.67 -9.89 54.67
CA THR A 408 -12.69 -10.47 53.79
C THR A 408 -13.90 -9.58 53.58
N ALA A 409 -14.64 -9.93 52.51
CA ALA A 409 -16.10 -9.76 52.27
C ALA A 409 -16.52 -8.41 51.66
N THR A 410 -17.45 -8.27 50.74
CA THR A 410 -18.60 -9.06 50.25
C THR A 410 -19.11 -8.40 48.99
N ARG A 411 -19.66 -9.16 48.03
CA ARG A 411 -20.71 -8.73 47.08
C ARG A 411 -22.01 -8.46 47.88
N PRO A 412 -23.05 -7.74 47.42
CA PRO A 412 -23.84 -8.07 46.24
C PRO A 412 -24.33 -6.80 45.45
N ASP A 413 -24.81 -6.89 44.37
CA ASP A 413 -25.98 -6.98 43.49
C ASP A 413 -25.68 -6.53 42.08
#